data_ebf56c753631b8ba497dbcb96fae9cc7
#
_entry.id   ebf56c753631b8ba497dbcb96fae9cc7
#
_cell.length_a   1.000
_cell.length_b   1.000
_cell.length_c   1.000
_cell.angle_alpha   90.00
_cell.angle_beta   90.00
_cell.angle_gamma   90.00
#
_symmetry.space_group_name_H-M   'P 1'
#
loop_
_entity.id
_entity.type
_entity.pdbx_description
1 polymer ?
#
loop_
_entity_poly.entity_id
_entity_poly.type
_entity_poly.pdbx_seq_one_letter_code
_entity_poly.pdbx_strand_id
1 'polypeptide(L)'
;VQDVDGAQWIAKFPRGIDTFSRQRVEWANLQMAKEIGMQVPDAQLIELEGDDCALLVRRFDRTVQTGHAQVLGRQHYISAASLISPPADFDKYKMDTAFGASYFSYARIADVVRRLSTHAASDLTELYARMVLNVLVHNTDDHLKNTGFLLDASSQSYGLRLAPLFDVVTQEGGSLHMLHLGPGANKTQSYQSGRFG
;
A
#
# COMPACT_ATOMS: atom_id res chain seq x y z
N VAL A 1 18.99 2.31 3.18
CA VAL A 1 19.86 2.03 4.33
C VAL A 1 19.99 0.52 4.49
N GLN A 2 21.12 0.03 4.94
CA GLN A 2 21.36 -1.38 5.23
C GLN A 2 21.78 -1.51 6.70
N ASP A 3 21.20 -2.49 7.40
CA ASP A 3 21.56 -2.77 8.78
C ASP A 3 22.75 -3.76 8.89
N VAL A 4 23.16 -4.07 10.13
CA VAL A 4 24.29 -4.97 10.41
C VAL A 4 24.07 -6.41 9.94
N ASP A 5 22.80 -6.83 9.83
CA ASP A 5 22.42 -8.17 9.37
C ASP A 5 22.22 -8.21 7.84
N GLY A 6 22.49 -7.11 7.15
CA GLY A 6 22.37 -6.98 5.69
C GLY A 6 20.95 -6.71 5.19
N ALA A 7 19.96 -6.57 6.06
CA ALA A 7 18.61 -6.20 5.65
C ALA A 7 18.57 -4.77 5.10
N GLN A 8 17.77 -4.57 4.06
CA GLN A 8 17.62 -3.26 3.43
C GLN A 8 16.37 -2.55 3.91
N TRP A 9 16.48 -1.25 4.17
CA TRP A 9 15.43 -0.39 4.68
C TRP A 9 15.26 0.83 3.79
N ILE A 10 14.01 1.27 3.67
CA ILE A 10 13.66 2.58 3.12
C ILE A 10 13.57 3.54 4.29
N ALA A 11 14.31 4.65 4.23
CA ALA A 11 14.23 5.72 5.22
C ALA A 11 13.36 6.86 4.67
N LYS A 12 12.33 7.24 5.44
CA LYS A 12 11.46 8.38 5.15
C LYS A 12 11.76 9.49 6.17
N PHE A 13 12.16 10.65 5.69
CA PHE A 13 12.50 11.82 6.50
C PHE A 13 11.38 12.86 6.48
N PRO A 14 11.28 13.72 7.52
CA PRO A 14 10.34 14.82 7.53
C PRO A 14 10.64 15.80 6.39
N ARG A 15 9.62 16.48 5.91
CA ARG A 15 9.71 17.54 4.92
C ARG A 15 9.37 18.86 5.60
N GLY A 16 10.05 19.93 5.22
CA GLY A 16 9.80 21.27 5.80
C GLY A 16 8.40 21.84 5.56
N ILE A 17 7.58 21.18 4.75
CA ILE A 17 6.19 21.54 4.45
C ILE A 17 5.18 20.70 5.23
N ASP A 18 5.63 19.67 5.98
CA ASP A 18 4.73 18.80 6.73
C ASP A 18 4.16 19.58 7.95
N THR A 19 2.85 19.57 8.11
CA THR A 19 2.13 20.21 9.22
C THR A 19 2.06 19.34 10.47
N PHE A 20 2.36 18.04 10.31
CA PHE A 20 2.46 17.04 11.36
C PHE A 20 3.51 15.99 10.97
N SER A 21 3.93 15.17 11.94
CA SER A 21 4.89 14.10 11.68
C SER A 21 4.24 12.95 10.91
N ARG A 22 4.36 12.99 9.57
CA ARG A 22 3.87 11.93 8.68
C ARG A 22 4.49 10.57 9.01
N GLN A 23 5.74 10.58 9.46
CA GLN A 23 6.51 9.39 9.84
C GLN A 23 5.90 8.69 11.04
N ARG A 24 5.52 9.43 12.08
CA ARG A 24 4.85 8.89 13.27
C ARG A 24 3.46 8.35 12.93
N VAL A 25 2.73 9.07 12.08
CA VAL A 25 1.38 8.66 11.66
C VAL A 25 1.45 7.39 10.79
N GLU A 26 2.35 7.32 9.82
CA GLU A 26 2.53 6.10 9.02
C GLU A 26 2.94 4.91 9.88
N TRP A 27 3.89 5.12 10.80
CA TRP A 27 4.30 4.08 11.74
C TRP A 27 3.12 3.59 12.59
N ALA A 28 2.33 4.49 13.17
CA ALA A 28 1.18 4.14 13.97
C ALA A 28 0.12 3.35 13.17
N ASN A 29 -0.15 3.77 11.93
CA ASN A 29 -1.08 3.07 11.04
C ASN A 29 -0.56 1.66 10.69
N LEU A 30 0.74 1.49 10.46
CA LEU A 30 1.35 0.17 10.23
C LEU A 30 1.30 -0.71 11.47
N GLN A 31 1.54 -0.16 12.69
CA GLN A 31 1.39 -0.92 13.94
C GLN A 31 -0.07 -1.37 14.12
N MET A 32 -1.03 -0.47 13.93
CA MET A 32 -2.46 -0.78 14.00
C MET A 32 -2.86 -1.88 13.00
N ALA A 33 -2.37 -1.80 11.77
CA ALA A 33 -2.58 -2.84 10.75
C ALA A 33 -2.01 -4.19 11.20
N LYS A 34 -0.82 -4.20 11.82
CA LYS A 34 -0.17 -5.39 12.34
C LYS A 34 -0.97 -6.04 13.48
N GLU A 35 -1.46 -5.25 14.42
CA GLU A 35 -2.27 -5.71 15.57
C GLU A 35 -3.57 -6.40 15.13
N ILE A 36 -4.18 -5.96 14.03
CA ILE A 36 -5.38 -6.60 13.47
C ILE A 36 -5.06 -7.73 12.46
N GLY A 37 -3.79 -8.15 12.39
CA GLY A 37 -3.36 -9.33 11.62
C GLY A 37 -3.08 -9.09 10.14
N MET A 38 -2.98 -7.83 9.68
CA MET A 38 -2.57 -7.54 8.30
C MET A 38 -1.08 -7.81 8.09
N GLN A 39 -0.71 -8.14 6.87
CA GLN A 39 0.68 -8.28 6.49
C GLN A 39 1.33 -6.91 6.28
N VAL A 40 2.23 -6.54 7.16
CA VAL A 40 2.99 -5.29 7.11
C VAL A 40 4.50 -5.57 7.17
N PRO A 41 5.34 -4.72 6.58
CA PRO A 41 6.79 -4.81 6.77
C PRO A 41 7.17 -4.42 8.19
N ASP A 42 8.34 -4.86 8.65
CA ASP A 42 8.91 -4.30 9.87
C ASP A 42 9.14 -2.80 9.70
N ALA A 43 8.78 -2.03 10.72
CA ALA A 43 8.89 -0.59 10.70
C ALA A 43 9.40 -0.07 12.06
N GLN A 44 10.30 0.92 12.01
CA GLN A 44 10.94 1.51 13.20
C GLN A 44 10.96 3.03 13.07
N LEU A 45 10.68 3.72 14.17
CA LEU A 45 10.91 5.15 14.30
C LEU A 45 12.30 5.38 14.87
N ILE A 46 13.04 6.30 14.25
CA ILE A 46 14.33 6.79 14.74
C ILE A 46 14.15 8.25 15.09
N GLU A 47 14.33 8.58 16.36
CA GLU A 47 14.29 9.97 16.81
C GLU A 47 15.51 10.73 16.24
N LEU A 48 15.25 11.94 15.79
CA LEU A 48 16.25 12.88 15.29
C LEU A 48 16.37 14.07 16.24
N GLU A 49 17.15 15.07 15.89
CA GLU A 49 17.23 16.29 16.69
C GLU A 49 15.89 17.05 16.70
N GLY A 50 15.54 17.61 17.85
CA GLY A 50 14.26 18.28 18.06
C GLY A 50 13.10 17.29 18.18
N ASP A 51 11.95 17.62 17.59
CA ASP A 51 10.75 16.78 17.56
C ASP A 51 10.64 15.92 16.30
N ASP A 52 11.67 15.91 15.46
CA ASP A 52 11.70 15.18 14.21
C ASP A 52 11.98 13.70 14.40
N CYS A 53 11.50 12.87 13.47
CA CYS A 53 11.83 11.46 13.41
C CYS A 53 11.95 10.97 11.97
N ALA A 54 12.73 9.93 11.76
CA ALA A 54 12.75 9.18 10.52
C ALA A 54 12.00 7.85 10.68
N LEU A 55 11.23 7.46 9.66
CA LEU A 55 10.61 6.14 9.59
C LEU A 55 11.46 5.23 8.73
N LEU A 56 11.92 4.14 9.31
CA LEU A 56 12.57 3.04 8.59
C LEU A 56 11.54 1.96 8.32
N VAL A 57 11.37 1.59 7.05
CA VAL A 57 10.50 0.49 6.60
C VAL A 57 11.37 -0.56 5.93
N ARG A 58 11.33 -1.80 6.43
CA ARG A 58 12.11 -2.90 5.87
C ARG A 58 11.63 -3.25 4.48
N ARG A 59 12.55 -3.43 3.56
CA ARG A 59 12.23 -3.87 2.20
C ARG A 59 11.81 -5.33 2.19
N PHE A 60 10.57 -5.58 1.81
CA PHE A 60 10.00 -6.92 1.67
C PHE A 60 10.38 -7.59 0.33
N ASP A 61 10.88 -6.82 -0.63
CA ASP A 61 11.34 -7.31 -1.92
C ASP A 61 12.84 -7.66 -1.94
N ARG A 62 13.45 -7.76 -0.75
CA ARG A 62 14.85 -8.13 -0.55
C ARG A 62 14.94 -9.21 0.51
N THR A 63 15.65 -10.27 0.21
CA THR A 63 15.94 -11.36 1.14
C THR A 63 17.44 -11.44 1.42
N VAL A 64 17.79 -11.61 2.67
CA VAL A 64 19.16 -11.91 3.07
C VAL A 64 19.32 -13.43 3.04
N GLN A 65 20.25 -13.96 2.24
CA GLN A 65 20.54 -15.38 2.27
C GLN A 65 21.45 -15.68 3.46
N THR A 66 20.97 -16.53 4.36
CA THR A 66 21.77 -17.02 5.51
C THR A 66 22.99 -17.79 5.02
N GLY A 67 24.18 -17.34 5.41
CA GLY A 67 25.47 -18.01 5.09
C GLY A 67 26.43 -17.19 4.22
N HIS A 68 25.97 -16.18 3.53
CA HIS A 68 26.83 -15.24 2.81
C HIS A 68 26.29 -13.83 3.00
N ALA A 69 26.94 -13.05 3.84
CA ALA A 69 26.52 -11.68 4.24
C ALA A 69 26.43 -10.66 3.10
N GLN A 70 26.54 -11.07 1.84
CA GLN A 70 26.55 -10.17 0.68
C GLN A 70 25.62 -10.57 -0.48
N VAL A 71 24.92 -11.67 -0.44
CA VAL A 71 24.01 -12.04 -1.53
C VAL A 71 22.58 -11.68 -1.14
N LEU A 72 22.15 -10.50 -1.57
CA LEU A 72 20.76 -10.08 -1.49
C LEU A 72 19.96 -10.76 -2.59
N GLY A 73 19.08 -11.67 -2.20
CA GLY A 73 18.02 -12.15 -3.08
C GLY A 73 17.05 -11.00 -3.40
N ARG A 74 16.58 -10.95 -4.63
CA ARG A 74 15.54 -10.01 -5.06
C ARG A 74 14.26 -10.78 -5.34
N GLN A 75 13.18 -10.42 -4.67
CA GLN A 75 11.86 -10.90 -5.00
C GLN A 75 11.26 -9.97 -6.06
N HIS A 76 10.71 -10.55 -7.11
CA HIS A 76 10.11 -9.77 -8.17
C HIS A 76 8.85 -9.07 -7.66
N TYR A 77 8.81 -7.74 -7.81
CA TYR A 77 7.71 -6.88 -7.38
C TYR A 77 7.08 -6.20 -8.59
N ILE A 78 5.73 -6.12 -8.60
CA ILE A 78 4.98 -5.36 -9.58
C ILE A 78 3.84 -4.60 -8.89
N SER A 79 3.62 -3.35 -9.25
CA SER A 79 2.50 -2.57 -8.69
C SER A 79 1.17 -2.88 -9.38
N ALA A 80 0.05 -2.65 -8.70
CA ALA A 80 -1.27 -2.71 -9.31
C ALA A 80 -1.37 -1.73 -10.49
N ALA A 81 -0.71 -0.57 -10.42
CA ALA A 81 -0.67 0.39 -11.51
C ALA A 81 -0.04 -0.18 -12.79
N SER A 82 0.93 -1.10 -12.67
CA SER A 82 1.57 -1.75 -13.83
C SER A 82 0.70 -2.87 -14.42
N LEU A 83 -0.15 -3.49 -13.60
CA LEU A 83 -1.06 -4.57 -14.03
C LEU A 83 -2.41 -4.05 -14.53
N ILE A 84 -2.82 -2.86 -14.08
CA ILE A 84 -4.09 -2.21 -14.40
C ILE A 84 -3.78 -0.94 -15.19
N SER A 85 -3.30 -1.09 -16.40
CA SER A 85 -3.05 0.05 -17.28
C SER A 85 -4.35 0.44 -18.01
N PRO A 86 -4.80 1.71 -17.88
CA PRO A 86 -5.85 2.22 -18.75
C PRO A 86 -5.33 2.31 -20.20
N PRO A 87 -6.21 2.46 -21.19
CA PRO A 87 -5.80 2.72 -22.57
C PRO A 87 -4.84 3.89 -22.68
N ALA A 88 -3.97 3.88 -23.71
CA ALA A 88 -2.97 4.94 -23.90
C ALA A 88 -3.56 6.34 -24.11
N ASP A 89 -4.78 6.40 -24.61
CA ASP A 89 -5.58 7.63 -24.82
C ASP A 89 -6.47 7.99 -23.62
N PHE A 90 -6.24 7.36 -22.45
CA PHE A 90 -7.01 7.63 -21.24
C PHE A 90 -6.82 9.08 -20.79
N ASP A 91 -7.92 9.82 -20.77
CA ASP A 91 -7.95 11.16 -20.24
C ASP A 91 -7.99 11.14 -18.70
N LYS A 92 -6.95 11.69 -18.06
CA LYS A 92 -6.84 11.78 -16.59
C LYS A 92 -8.02 12.50 -15.93
N TYR A 93 -8.70 13.39 -16.64
CA TYR A 93 -9.90 14.09 -16.14
C TYR A 93 -11.13 13.19 -16.02
N LYS A 94 -11.06 11.98 -16.57
CA LYS A 94 -12.11 10.96 -16.43
C LYS A 94 -11.91 10.01 -15.25
N MET A 95 -10.89 10.20 -14.41
CA MET A 95 -10.63 9.32 -13.26
C MET A 95 -11.82 9.25 -12.29
N ASP A 96 -12.57 10.34 -12.13
CA ASP A 96 -13.71 10.42 -11.21
C ASP A 96 -15.04 10.03 -11.85
N THR A 97 -15.01 9.50 -13.06
CA THR A 97 -16.19 8.98 -13.78
C THR A 97 -16.33 7.47 -13.60
N ALA A 98 -17.50 6.92 -13.99
CA ALA A 98 -17.70 5.47 -14.05
C ALA A 98 -16.68 4.75 -14.94
N PHE A 99 -16.20 5.41 -16.00
CA PHE A 99 -15.13 4.89 -16.84
C PHE A 99 -13.80 4.83 -16.08
N GLY A 100 -13.44 5.88 -15.34
CA GLY A 100 -12.28 5.87 -14.45
C GLY A 100 -12.38 4.79 -13.38
N ALA A 101 -13.54 4.62 -12.75
CA ALA A 101 -13.78 3.59 -11.74
C ALA A 101 -13.54 2.16 -12.25
N SER A 102 -13.68 1.92 -13.56
CA SER A 102 -13.38 0.62 -14.16
C SER A 102 -11.88 0.25 -14.14
N TYR A 103 -11.01 1.24 -13.97
CA TYR A 103 -9.54 1.06 -13.86
C TYR A 103 -9.03 1.36 -12.45
N PHE A 104 -9.48 2.44 -11.83
CA PHE A 104 -8.97 2.96 -10.55
C PHE A 104 -9.92 2.58 -9.40
N SER A 105 -10.04 1.29 -9.12
CA SER A 105 -10.91 0.79 -8.06
C SER A 105 -10.35 -0.44 -7.35
N TYR A 106 -10.75 -0.64 -6.09
CA TYR A 106 -10.49 -1.88 -5.35
C TYR A 106 -11.09 -3.11 -6.03
N ALA A 107 -12.25 -2.97 -6.66
CA ALA A 107 -12.85 -4.06 -7.44
C ALA A 107 -11.94 -4.51 -8.57
N ARG A 108 -11.26 -3.58 -9.25
CA ARG A 108 -10.30 -3.92 -10.31
C ARG A 108 -9.05 -4.59 -9.77
N ILE A 109 -8.55 -4.16 -8.62
CA ILE A 109 -7.45 -4.85 -7.93
C ILE A 109 -7.89 -6.27 -7.54
N ALA A 110 -9.10 -6.44 -7.02
CA ALA A 110 -9.65 -7.75 -6.67
C ALA A 110 -9.75 -8.69 -7.89
N ASP A 111 -10.04 -8.18 -9.09
CA ASP A 111 -10.01 -8.97 -10.32
C ASP A 111 -8.60 -9.45 -10.69
N VAL A 112 -7.57 -8.64 -10.44
CA VAL A 112 -6.18 -9.05 -10.58
C VAL A 112 -5.85 -10.16 -9.58
N VAL A 113 -6.22 -9.99 -8.30
CA VAL A 113 -6.01 -10.99 -7.25
C VAL A 113 -6.67 -12.32 -7.64
N ARG A 114 -7.96 -12.32 -8.05
CA ARG A 114 -8.67 -13.54 -8.43
C ARG A 114 -7.99 -14.32 -9.55
N ARG A 115 -7.38 -13.61 -10.49
CA ARG A 115 -6.78 -14.23 -11.69
C ARG A 115 -5.33 -14.64 -11.51
N LEU A 116 -4.57 -13.91 -10.71
CA LEU A 116 -3.12 -14.05 -10.67
C LEU A 116 -2.58 -14.51 -9.32
N SER A 117 -3.36 -14.41 -8.24
CA SER A 117 -2.88 -14.81 -6.92
C SER A 117 -2.90 -16.32 -6.72
N THR A 118 -1.80 -16.84 -6.18
CA THR A 118 -1.68 -18.25 -5.73
C THR A 118 -2.52 -18.56 -4.50
N HIS A 119 -2.95 -17.50 -3.76
CA HIS A 119 -3.76 -17.61 -2.54
C HIS A 119 -4.91 -16.59 -2.56
N ALA A 120 -5.70 -16.62 -3.62
CA ALA A 120 -6.69 -15.57 -3.92
C ALA A 120 -7.66 -15.27 -2.76
N ALA A 121 -8.12 -16.29 -2.02
CA ALA A 121 -9.07 -16.10 -0.92
C ALA A 121 -8.47 -15.23 0.21
N SER A 122 -7.25 -15.56 0.66
CA SER A 122 -6.58 -14.77 1.72
C SER A 122 -6.19 -13.37 1.24
N ASP A 123 -5.71 -13.25 0.00
CA ASP A 123 -5.31 -11.96 -0.55
C ASP A 123 -6.53 -11.04 -0.80
N LEU A 124 -7.69 -11.60 -1.14
CA LEU A 124 -8.95 -10.82 -1.22
C LEU A 124 -9.41 -10.34 0.15
N THR A 125 -9.31 -11.18 1.19
CA THR A 125 -9.65 -10.78 2.56
C THR A 125 -8.71 -9.66 3.03
N GLU A 126 -7.42 -9.82 2.79
CA GLU A 126 -6.41 -8.80 3.10
C GLU A 126 -6.68 -7.49 2.33
N LEU A 127 -6.97 -7.55 1.03
CA LEU A 127 -7.30 -6.38 0.22
C LEU A 127 -8.53 -5.63 0.74
N TYR A 128 -9.56 -6.37 1.14
CA TYR A 128 -10.76 -5.77 1.74
C TYR A 128 -10.43 -5.07 3.07
N ALA A 129 -9.66 -5.72 3.94
CA ALA A 129 -9.23 -5.13 5.20
C ALA A 129 -8.41 -3.84 4.98
N ARG A 130 -7.51 -3.80 3.98
CA ARG A 130 -6.75 -2.60 3.60
C ARG A 130 -7.65 -1.47 3.12
N MET A 131 -8.65 -1.78 2.30
CA MET A 131 -9.65 -0.79 1.86
C MET A 131 -10.36 -0.16 3.07
N VAL A 132 -10.82 -0.99 4.01
CA VAL A 132 -11.47 -0.51 5.23
C VAL A 132 -10.51 0.33 6.08
N LEU A 133 -9.27 -0.12 6.27
CA LEU A 133 -8.25 0.63 7.00
C LEU A 133 -8.02 2.00 6.37
N ASN A 134 -7.80 2.08 5.05
CA ASN A 134 -7.57 3.35 4.36
C ASN A 134 -8.72 4.36 4.57
N VAL A 135 -9.97 3.86 4.58
CA VAL A 135 -11.13 4.70 4.90
C VAL A 135 -11.10 5.17 6.36
N LEU A 136 -10.83 4.28 7.30
CA LEU A 136 -10.86 4.59 8.74
C LEU A 136 -9.75 5.55 9.16
N VAL A 137 -8.53 5.38 8.63
CA VAL A 137 -7.39 6.25 8.93
C VAL A 137 -7.28 7.45 8.01
N HIS A 138 -8.29 7.68 7.15
CA HIS A 138 -8.31 8.80 6.21
C HIS A 138 -7.08 8.86 5.29
N ASN A 139 -6.59 7.69 4.84
CA ASN A 139 -5.57 7.63 3.81
C ASN A 139 -6.21 7.79 2.44
N THR A 140 -6.39 9.03 1.99
CA THR A 140 -7.03 9.34 0.70
C THR A 140 -6.06 9.24 -0.49
N ASP A 141 -4.76 9.06 -0.25
CA ASP A 141 -3.74 8.83 -1.28
C ASP A 141 -3.53 7.34 -1.58
N ASP A 142 -4.61 6.57 -1.54
CA ASP A 142 -4.66 5.12 -1.71
C ASP A 142 -4.62 4.66 -3.18
N HIS A 143 -3.73 5.25 -3.97
CA HIS A 143 -3.65 4.99 -5.41
C HIS A 143 -3.05 3.61 -5.76
N LEU A 144 -3.22 3.17 -7.03
CA LEU A 144 -2.78 1.85 -7.53
C LEU A 144 -1.28 1.53 -7.33
N LYS A 145 -0.42 2.54 -7.16
CA LYS A 145 1.02 2.31 -6.88
C LYS A 145 1.27 1.87 -5.45
N ASN A 146 0.34 2.17 -4.51
CA ASN A 146 0.43 1.77 -3.10
C ASN A 146 -0.09 0.35 -2.84
N THR A 147 -0.57 -0.32 -3.89
CA THR A 147 -0.85 -1.75 -3.86
C THR A 147 0.13 -2.48 -4.77
N GLY A 148 0.85 -3.44 -4.23
CA GLY A 148 1.85 -4.21 -4.96
C GLY A 148 1.65 -5.71 -4.83
N PHE A 149 2.36 -6.43 -5.68
CA PHE A 149 2.38 -7.88 -5.73
C PHE A 149 3.82 -8.37 -5.79
N LEU A 150 4.06 -9.50 -5.15
CA LEU A 150 5.32 -10.23 -5.18
C LEU A 150 5.13 -11.51 -5.99
N LEU A 151 6.14 -11.88 -6.77
CA LEU A 151 6.14 -13.16 -7.46
C LEU A 151 6.23 -14.29 -6.43
N ASP A 152 5.27 -15.19 -6.48
CA ASP A 152 5.27 -16.45 -5.73
C ASP A 152 5.59 -17.58 -6.70
N ALA A 153 6.81 -18.07 -6.60
CA ALA A 153 7.32 -19.16 -7.46
C ALA A 153 7.73 -20.32 -6.54
N SER A 154 6.76 -21.06 -6.06
CA SER A 154 6.99 -22.32 -5.35
C SER A 154 7.02 -23.50 -6.31
N SER A 155 7.53 -24.65 -5.86
CA SER A 155 7.53 -25.89 -6.66
C SER A 155 6.13 -26.37 -7.07
N GLN A 156 5.09 -25.85 -6.43
CA GLN A 156 3.69 -26.27 -6.61
C GLN A 156 2.79 -25.18 -7.19
N SER A 157 3.23 -23.91 -7.17
CA SER A 157 2.44 -22.80 -7.68
C SER A 157 3.33 -21.72 -8.29
N TYR A 158 2.83 -21.09 -9.34
CA TYR A 158 3.47 -19.95 -9.98
C TYR A 158 2.42 -18.86 -10.20
N GLY A 159 2.62 -17.74 -9.56
CA GLY A 159 1.69 -16.60 -9.66
C GLY A 159 2.15 -15.43 -8.83
N LEU A 160 1.22 -14.66 -8.36
CA LEU A 160 1.47 -13.47 -7.54
C LEU A 160 0.90 -13.66 -6.12
N ARG A 161 1.42 -12.90 -5.18
CA ARG A 161 0.87 -12.70 -3.84
C ARG A 161 0.77 -11.22 -3.58
N LEU A 162 -0.24 -10.81 -2.84
CA LEU A 162 -0.35 -9.43 -2.39
C LEU A 162 0.88 -9.10 -1.53
N ALA A 163 1.62 -8.04 -1.89
CA ALA A 163 2.77 -7.58 -1.13
C ALA A 163 2.32 -7.03 0.24
N PRO A 164 3.18 -6.99 1.27
CA PRO A 164 2.87 -6.33 2.53
C PRO A 164 2.34 -4.90 2.35
N LEU A 165 1.46 -4.46 3.24
CA LEU A 165 0.88 -3.11 3.24
C LEU A 165 1.97 -2.07 3.51
N PHE A 166 2.01 -0.98 2.76
CA PHE A 166 2.95 0.13 2.91
C PHE A 166 2.30 1.45 2.53
N ASP A 167 2.92 2.56 2.91
CA ASP A 167 2.53 3.93 2.53
C ASP A 167 1.10 4.29 2.96
N VAL A 168 0.77 4.01 4.21
CA VAL A 168 -0.55 4.29 4.80
C VAL A 168 -0.44 5.53 5.68
N VAL A 169 -0.66 6.70 5.08
CA VAL A 169 -0.53 8.00 5.75
C VAL A 169 -1.85 8.74 5.72
N THR A 170 -2.35 9.11 6.89
CA THR A 170 -3.51 10.00 7.02
C THR A 170 -3.27 11.30 6.25
N GLN A 171 -4.24 11.71 5.46
CA GLN A 171 -4.20 12.97 4.72
C GLN A 171 -5.02 14.04 5.46
N GLU A 172 -4.50 15.28 5.50
CA GLU A 172 -5.26 16.41 6.03
C GLU A 172 -6.28 16.92 4.99
N GLY A 173 -7.39 17.44 5.49
CA GLY A 173 -8.44 18.03 4.67
C GLY A 173 -9.46 17.03 4.16
N GLY A 174 -10.44 17.52 3.41
CA GLY A 174 -11.58 16.73 2.91
C GLY A 174 -11.34 16.15 1.52
N SER A 175 -10.16 15.62 1.21
CA SER A 175 -9.89 15.02 -0.09
C SER A 175 -10.62 13.69 -0.26
N LEU A 176 -10.98 13.38 -1.50
CA LEU A 176 -11.57 12.10 -1.85
C LEU A 176 -10.48 11.03 -1.99
N HIS A 177 -10.83 9.78 -1.71
CA HIS A 177 -9.97 8.65 -2.00
C HIS A 177 -9.58 8.58 -3.48
N MET A 178 -8.34 8.20 -3.77
CA MET A 178 -7.87 8.03 -5.15
C MET A 178 -8.51 6.81 -5.82
N LEU A 179 -8.81 5.75 -5.07
CA LEU A 179 -9.49 4.58 -5.59
C LEU A 179 -11.00 4.62 -5.33
N HIS A 180 -11.77 4.18 -6.31
CA HIS A 180 -13.18 3.88 -6.15
C HIS A 180 -13.36 2.54 -5.42
N LEU A 181 -14.47 2.37 -4.71
CA LEU A 181 -14.80 1.08 -4.09
C LEU A 181 -15.10 0.02 -5.16
N GLY A 182 -15.80 0.41 -6.23
CA GLY A 182 -16.12 -0.48 -7.33
C GLY A 182 -16.66 0.26 -8.56
N PRO A 183 -16.94 -0.47 -9.64
CA PRO A 183 -17.54 0.10 -10.84
C PRO A 183 -18.88 0.75 -10.51
N GLY A 184 -19.07 1.99 -10.93
CA GLY A 184 -20.28 2.78 -10.64
C GLY A 184 -20.37 3.37 -9.24
N ALA A 185 -19.45 3.06 -8.34
CA ALA A 185 -19.34 3.74 -7.04
C ALA A 185 -18.74 5.12 -7.25
N ASN A 186 -19.48 6.15 -6.87
CA ASN A 186 -18.95 7.51 -6.86
C ASN A 186 -18.00 7.67 -5.66
N LYS A 187 -16.83 8.27 -5.83
CA LYS A 187 -15.91 8.62 -4.73
C LYS A 187 -16.58 9.43 -3.63
N THR A 188 -17.55 10.28 -3.98
CA THR A 188 -18.34 11.05 -3.02
C THR A 188 -19.24 10.18 -2.14
N GLN A 189 -19.67 9.02 -2.58
CA GLN A 189 -20.49 8.10 -1.78
C GLN A 189 -19.70 7.33 -0.73
N SER A 190 -18.38 7.16 -0.91
CA SER A 190 -17.53 6.55 0.10
C SER A 190 -17.26 7.46 1.30
N TYR A 191 -17.57 8.76 1.20
CA TYR A 191 -17.17 9.78 2.17
C TYR A 191 -18.33 10.52 2.86
N GLN A 192 -19.58 10.25 2.51
CA GLN A 192 -20.74 10.89 3.17
C GLN A 192 -21.12 10.28 4.53
N SER A 193 -20.30 9.43 5.11
CA SER A 193 -20.51 8.96 6.47
C SER A 193 -19.86 9.92 7.45
N GLY A 194 -20.54 10.92 7.93
CA GLY A 194 -20.01 11.62 9.08
C GLY A 194 -20.32 13.11 9.23
N ARG A 195 -21.48 13.54 8.82
CA ARG A 195 -22.13 14.61 9.58
C ARG A 195 -22.94 13.93 10.67
N PHE A 196 -22.28 13.67 11.79
CA PHE A 196 -23.00 13.54 13.04
C PHE A 196 -23.51 14.95 13.40
N GLY A 197 -24.83 15.17 13.28
CA GLY A 197 -25.52 16.28 13.86
C GLY A 197 -25.62 16.12 15.38
#